data_eec19976f87e6304e966a7237702f945
#
_entry.id   eec19976f87e6304e966a7237702f945
#
_cell.length_a   1.000
_cell.length_b   1.000
_cell.length_c   1.000
_cell.angle_alpha   90.00
_cell.angle_beta   90.00
_cell.angle_gamma   90.00
#
_symmetry.space_group_name_H-M   'P 1'
#
loop_
_entity.id
_entity.type
_entity.pdbx_description
1 polymer ?
#
loop_
_entity_poly.entity_id
_entity_poly.type
_entity_poly.pdbx_seq_one_letter_code
_entity_poly.pdbx_strand_id
1 'polypeptide(L)'
;MRDRLKESVTAGTKLLDKMATLHDLRFVLFDNDTRVLFASTYDGGFEQYIKDFATLVPDLIDKEFQECEGYPGVRSPGIWDYIAQYQREAIVFYSAYPSVTVKQVWKGQRVLKAFEQLLDEASI
;
A
#
# COMPACT_ATOMS: atom_id res chain seq x y z
N MET A 1 3.46 14.38 -12.88
CA MET A 1 3.51 13.22 -11.97
C MET A 1 3.12 13.54 -10.53
N ARG A 2 3.72 14.56 -9.95
CA ARG A 2 3.47 14.93 -8.54
C ARG A 2 2.00 15.14 -8.21
N ASP A 3 1.31 15.99 -8.94
CA ASP A 3 -0.09 16.31 -8.67
C ASP A 3 -1.00 15.12 -8.93
N ARG A 4 -0.70 14.36 -9.99
CA ARG A 4 -1.44 13.13 -10.29
C ARG A 4 -1.29 12.09 -9.19
N LEU A 5 -0.08 11.90 -8.65
CA LEU A 5 0.13 10.97 -7.54
C LEU A 5 -0.66 11.40 -6.31
N LYS A 6 -0.64 12.69 -5.96
CA LYS A 6 -1.43 13.21 -4.84
C LYS A 6 -2.91 12.93 -5.01
N GLU A 7 -3.47 13.27 -6.16
CA GLU A 7 -4.89 13.08 -6.43
C GLU A 7 -5.27 11.60 -6.45
N SER A 8 -4.49 10.80 -7.15
CA SER A 8 -4.77 9.39 -7.35
C SER A 8 -4.71 8.60 -6.04
N VAL A 9 -3.66 8.79 -5.24
CA VAL A 9 -3.55 8.09 -3.95
C VAL A 9 -4.64 8.53 -2.99
N THR A 10 -4.90 9.85 -2.90
CA THR A 10 -5.95 10.38 -2.02
C THR A 10 -7.33 9.84 -2.41
N ALA A 11 -7.66 9.86 -3.70
CA ALA A 11 -8.92 9.33 -4.20
C ALA A 11 -9.00 7.79 -4.09
N GLY A 12 -7.86 7.11 -4.17
CA GLY A 12 -7.78 5.66 -4.16
C GLY A 12 -7.68 5.03 -2.78
N THR A 13 -7.69 5.81 -1.68
CA THR A 13 -7.49 5.28 -0.33
C THR A 13 -8.47 4.14 0.01
N LYS A 14 -9.76 4.31 -0.31
CA LYS A 14 -10.76 3.26 -0.07
C LYS A 14 -10.55 2.02 -0.93
N LEU A 15 -10.03 2.20 -2.15
CA LEU A 15 -9.70 1.06 -3.03
C LEU A 15 -8.52 0.28 -2.49
N LEU A 16 -7.51 0.98 -1.94
CA LEU A 16 -6.35 0.34 -1.32
C LEU A 16 -6.73 -0.50 -0.10
N ASP A 17 -7.79 -0.14 0.61
CA ASP A 17 -8.31 -0.94 1.73
C ASP A 17 -8.75 -2.35 1.28
N LYS A 18 -9.08 -2.55 0.00
CA LYS A 18 -9.38 -3.89 -0.54
C LYS A 18 -8.21 -4.84 -0.43
N MET A 19 -6.98 -4.32 -0.41
CA MET A 19 -5.79 -5.14 -0.22
C MET A 19 -5.80 -5.84 1.14
N ALA A 20 -6.33 -5.17 2.18
CA ALA A 20 -6.48 -5.69 3.54
C ALA A 20 -5.17 -6.20 4.18
N THR A 21 -4.04 -5.98 3.53
CA THR A 21 -2.70 -6.37 3.96
C THR A 21 -1.72 -5.21 3.94
N LEU A 22 -2.11 -4.08 3.36
CA LEU A 22 -1.27 -2.91 3.21
C LEU A 22 -1.41 -2.00 4.44
N HIS A 23 -0.33 -1.85 5.21
CA HIS A 23 -0.29 -0.94 6.37
C HIS A 23 -0.14 0.50 5.93
N ASP A 24 0.83 0.76 5.08
CA ASP A 24 1.13 2.09 4.57
C ASP A 24 1.84 2.00 3.22
N LEU A 25 1.79 3.10 2.49
CA LEU A 25 2.59 3.29 1.30
C LEU A 25 2.96 4.76 1.16
N ARG A 26 4.06 5.02 0.48
CA ARG A 26 4.49 6.37 0.18
C ARG A 26 5.17 6.43 -1.17
N PHE A 27 4.99 7.57 -1.84
CA PHE A 27 5.72 7.94 -3.03
C PHE A 27 6.59 9.14 -2.72
N VAL A 28 7.87 9.08 -3.07
CA VAL A 28 8.80 10.18 -2.90
C VAL A 28 9.42 10.49 -4.25
N LEU A 29 9.24 11.73 -4.73
CA LEU A 29 9.93 12.21 -5.91
C LEU A 29 11.24 12.86 -5.49
N PHE A 30 12.33 12.55 -6.21
CA PHE A 30 13.65 13.08 -5.91
C PHE A 30 14.45 13.28 -7.21
N ASP A 31 15.66 13.80 -7.11
CA ASP A 31 16.52 14.15 -8.26
C ASP A 31 15.76 15.04 -9.27
N ASN A 32 15.27 16.20 -8.79
CA ASN A 32 14.47 17.14 -9.58
C ASN A 32 13.24 16.48 -10.21
N ASP A 33 12.55 15.63 -9.45
CA ASP A 33 11.36 14.91 -9.87
C ASP A 33 11.58 13.97 -11.07
N THR A 34 12.82 13.53 -11.28
CA THR A 34 13.15 12.57 -12.35
C THR A 34 13.10 11.12 -11.88
N ARG A 35 13.06 10.90 -10.57
CA ARG A 35 13.02 9.56 -9.96
C ARG A 35 11.94 9.50 -8.92
N VAL A 36 11.34 8.31 -8.79
CA VAL A 36 10.33 8.06 -7.76
C VAL A 36 10.73 6.86 -6.91
N LEU A 37 10.62 7.03 -5.60
CA LEU A 37 10.68 5.93 -4.65
C LEU A 37 9.26 5.57 -4.26
N PHE A 38 8.90 4.30 -4.41
CA PHE A 38 7.70 3.72 -3.86
C PHE A 38 8.09 2.79 -2.71
N ALA A 39 7.57 3.08 -1.52
CA ALA A 39 7.85 2.28 -0.33
C ALA A 39 6.54 1.95 0.37
N SER A 40 6.42 0.71 0.84
CA SER A 40 5.21 0.25 1.50
C SER A 40 5.53 -0.81 2.55
N THR A 41 4.62 -0.96 3.50
CA THR A 41 4.65 -2.02 4.52
C THR A 41 3.40 -2.86 4.35
N TYR A 42 3.56 -4.17 4.23
CA TYR A 42 2.46 -5.08 3.96
C TYR A 42 2.62 -6.40 4.72
N ASP A 43 1.51 -7.09 4.91
CA ASP A 43 1.48 -8.42 5.51
C ASP A 43 1.66 -9.50 4.44
N GLY A 44 2.36 -10.57 4.78
CA GLY A 44 2.55 -11.71 3.90
C GLY A 44 3.72 -11.57 2.94
N GLY A 45 3.78 -12.43 1.94
CA GLY A 45 4.88 -12.50 1.00
C GLY A 45 4.81 -11.46 -0.12
N PHE A 46 5.96 -11.13 -0.68
CA PHE A 46 6.08 -10.14 -1.75
C PHE A 46 5.33 -10.55 -3.02
N GLU A 47 5.43 -11.81 -3.41
CA GLU A 47 4.75 -12.29 -4.62
C GLU A 47 3.23 -12.11 -4.53
N GLN A 48 2.64 -12.49 -3.40
CA GLN A 48 1.21 -12.32 -3.19
C GLN A 48 0.82 -10.85 -3.16
N TYR A 49 1.66 -10.01 -2.57
CA TYR A 49 1.44 -8.57 -2.52
C TYR A 49 1.31 -7.97 -3.93
N ILE A 50 2.22 -8.32 -4.83
CA ILE A 50 2.15 -7.82 -6.22
C ILE A 50 0.95 -8.41 -6.95
N LYS A 51 0.63 -9.69 -6.73
CA LYS A 51 -0.56 -10.33 -7.31
C LYS A 51 -1.85 -9.66 -6.86
N ASP A 52 -1.90 -9.22 -5.60
CA ASP A 52 -3.06 -8.50 -5.07
C ASP A 52 -3.26 -7.16 -5.76
N PHE A 53 -2.19 -6.42 -6.05
CA PHE A 53 -2.31 -5.21 -6.86
C PHE A 53 -2.89 -5.52 -8.24
N ALA A 54 -2.40 -6.56 -8.88
CA ALA A 54 -2.85 -6.95 -10.21
C ALA A 54 -4.31 -7.41 -10.26
N THR A 55 -4.79 -8.00 -9.16
CA THR A 55 -6.13 -8.59 -9.07
C THR A 55 -7.16 -7.61 -8.53
N LEU A 56 -6.81 -6.85 -7.50
CA LEU A 56 -7.76 -6.05 -6.72
C LEU A 56 -7.80 -4.59 -7.16
N VAL A 57 -6.67 -4.01 -7.51
CA VAL A 57 -6.57 -2.58 -7.84
C VAL A 57 -5.64 -2.31 -9.04
N PRO A 58 -5.76 -3.07 -10.15
CA PRO A 58 -4.81 -2.95 -11.26
C PRO A 58 -4.81 -1.57 -11.92
N ASP A 59 -5.97 -0.97 -12.09
CA ASP A 59 -6.06 0.33 -12.75
C ASP A 59 -5.45 1.44 -11.89
N LEU A 60 -5.58 1.34 -10.58
CA LEU A 60 -4.98 2.29 -9.66
C LEU A 60 -3.45 2.24 -9.75
N ILE A 61 -2.86 1.07 -9.62
CA ILE A 61 -1.42 0.92 -9.64
C ILE A 61 -0.82 1.28 -11.02
N ASP A 62 -1.49 0.92 -12.10
CA ASP A 62 -1.05 1.27 -13.45
C ASP A 62 -1.07 2.79 -13.65
N LYS A 63 -2.08 3.47 -13.13
CA LYS A 63 -2.17 4.93 -13.17
C LYS A 63 -1.01 5.58 -12.41
N GLU A 64 -0.64 5.01 -11.26
CA GLU A 64 0.46 5.55 -10.45
C GLU A 64 1.80 5.46 -11.17
N PHE A 65 2.06 4.35 -11.89
CA PHE A 65 3.35 4.07 -12.50
C PHE A 65 3.43 4.33 -14.00
N GLN A 66 2.37 4.81 -14.64
CA GLN A 66 2.32 4.95 -16.10
C GLN A 66 3.41 5.83 -16.70
N GLU A 67 3.93 6.80 -15.94
CA GLU A 67 5.00 7.69 -16.41
C GLU A 67 6.40 7.14 -16.15
N CYS A 68 6.52 6.03 -15.43
CA CYS A 68 7.80 5.42 -15.18
C CYS A 68 8.33 4.74 -16.44
N GLU A 69 9.58 5.03 -16.77
CA GLU A 69 10.22 4.52 -17.97
C GLU A 69 10.23 2.98 -17.98
N GLY A 70 9.71 2.40 -19.04
CA GLY A 70 9.70 0.96 -19.23
C GLY A 70 8.65 0.20 -18.43
N TYR A 71 7.76 0.89 -17.71
CA TYR A 71 6.72 0.23 -16.93
C TYR A 71 5.77 -0.56 -17.83
N PRO A 72 5.68 -1.91 -17.68
CA PRO A 72 4.91 -2.74 -18.60
C PRO A 72 3.42 -2.89 -18.27
N GLY A 73 3.00 -2.48 -17.07
CA GLY A 73 1.68 -2.77 -16.53
C GLY A 73 1.73 -3.90 -15.52
N VAL A 74 0.92 -3.79 -14.46
CA VAL A 74 0.96 -4.75 -13.33
C VAL A 74 0.48 -6.15 -13.74
N ARG A 75 -0.36 -6.24 -14.78
CA ARG A 75 -0.86 -7.52 -15.30
C ARG A 75 0.02 -8.14 -16.37
N SER A 76 1.05 -7.42 -16.82
CA SER A 76 1.99 -7.94 -17.81
C SER A 76 2.91 -8.99 -17.21
N PRO A 77 3.24 -10.07 -17.93
CA PRO A 77 4.27 -11.02 -17.49
C PRO A 77 5.63 -10.37 -17.23
N GLY A 78 5.93 -9.27 -17.92
CA GLY A 78 7.17 -8.51 -17.76
C GLY A 78 7.26 -7.72 -16.47
N ILE A 79 6.19 -7.66 -15.67
CA ILE A 79 6.22 -6.91 -14.40
C ILE A 79 7.27 -7.43 -13.42
N TRP A 80 7.48 -8.73 -13.38
CA TRP A 80 8.44 -9.34 -12.45
C TRP A 80 9.87 -8.93 -12.74
N ASP A 81 10.27 -8.95 -14.02
CA ASP A 81 11.60 -8.50 -14.44
C ASP A 81 11.77 -7.01 -14.22
N TYR A 82 10.74 -6.23 -14.49
CA TYR A 82 10.73 -4.79 -14.25
C TYR A 82 10.95 -4.47 -12.76
N ILE A 83 10.21 -5.12 -11.87
CA ILE A 83 10.35 -4.91 -10.43
C ILE A 83 11.74 -5.33 -9.96
N ALA A 84 12.22 -6.49 -10.40
CA ALA A 84 13.54 -7.00 -10.01
C ALA A 84 14.67 -6.03 -10.40
N GLN A 85 14.54 -5.36 -11.54
CA GLN A 85 15.52 -4.39 -12.02
C GLN A 85 15.61 -3.16 -11.13
N TYR A 86 14.49 -2.70 -10.56
CA TYR A 86 14.42 -1.45 -9.80
C TYR A 86 14.27 -1.64 -8.30
N GLN A 87 14.01 -2.85 -7.85
CA GLN A 87 13.82 -3.15 -6.44
C GLN A 87 15.10 -2.88 -5.65
N ARG A 88 14.94 -2.29 -4.47
CA ARG A 88 16.03 -2.06 -3.53
C ARG A 88 15.61 -2.61 -2.16
N GLU A 89 16.51 -3.32 -1.52
CA GLU A 89 16.29 -3.84 -0.17
C GLU A 89 16.57 -2.77 0.86
N ALA A 90 15.75 -2.74 1.91
CA ALA A 90 16.04 -1.93 3.09
C ALA A 90 17.25 -2.52 3.83
N ILE A 91 18.19 -1.68 4.21
CA ILE A 91 19.31 -2.12 5.04
C ILE A 91 18.82 -2.51 6.44
N VAL A 92 17.86 -1.73 6.96
CA VAL A 92 17.25 -1.96 8.27
C VAL A 92 15.77 -1.68 8.16
N PHE A 93 14.96 -2.55 8.73
CA PHE A 93 13.54 -2.33 8.92
C PHE A 93 13.18 -2.60 10.38
N TYR A 94 12.60 -1.60 11.03
CA TYR A 94 12.09 -1.72 12.39
C TYR A 94 10.58 -1.54 12.38
N SER A 95 9.88 -2.41 13.08
CA SER A 95 8.46 -2.27 13.36
C SER A 95 8.21 -2.50 14.84
N ALA A 96 7.47 -1.60 15.47
CA ALA A 96 7.07 -1.75 16.86
C ALA A 96 6.09 -2.93 17.04
N TYR A 97 5.38 -3.31 15.97
CA TYR A 97 4.34 -4.34 16.01
C TYR A 97 4.55 -5.34 14.87
N PRO A 98 5.67 -6.11 14.87
CA PRO A 98 6.05 -6.92 13.70
C PRO A 98 5.10 -8.08 13.39
N SER A 99 4.30 -8.49 14.37
CA SER A 99 3.38 -9.63 14.21
C SER A 99 1.92 -9.22 14.03
N VAL A 100 1.63 -7.91 14.00
CA VAL A 100 0.25 -7.40 13.91
C VAL A 100 -0.12 -7.15 12.46
N THR A 101 -1.16 -7.83 11.98
CA THR A 101 -1.68 -7.65 10.62
C THR A 101 -2.65 -6.48 10.54
N VAL A 102 -2.87 -5.98 9.32
CA VAL A 102 -3.87 -4.93 9.06
C VAL A 102 -5.25 -5.37 9.56
N LYS A 103 -5.62 -6.62 9.29
CA LYS A 103 -6.92 -7.17 9.73
C LYS A 103 -7.05 -7.20 11.25
N GLN A 104 -5.97 -7.50 11.96
CA GLN A 104 -5.95 -7.48 13.42
C GLN A 104 -6.10 -6.06 13.96
N VAL A 105 -5.45 -5.07 13.34
CA VAL A 105 -5.60 -3.67 13.71
C VAL A 105 -7.04 -3.23 13.53
N TRP A 106 -7.64 -3.50 12.38
CA TRP A 106 -9.02 -3.12 12.10
C TRP A 106 -10.00 -3.79 13.09
N LYS A 107 -9.79 -5.07 13.38
CA LYS A 107 -10.60 -5.78 14.37
C LYS A 107 -10.47 -5.15 15.75
N GLY A 108 -9.24 -4.86 16.17
CA GLY A 108 -8.98 -4.22 17.46
C GLY A 108 -9.66 -2.86 17.58
N GLN A 109 -9.62 -2.06 16.53
CA GLN A 109 -10.29 -0.76 16.49
C GLN A 109 -11.81 -0.93 16.61
N ARG A 110 -12.40 -1.92 15.94
CA ARG A 110 -13.84 -2.18 16.06
C ARG A 110 -14.22 -2.64 17.46
N VAL A 111 -13.41 -3.50 18.07
CA VAL A 111 -13.63 -3.97 19.44
C VAL A 111 -13.57 -2.82 20.42
N LEU A 112 -12.54 -1.96 20.31
CA LEU A 112 -12.39 -0.79 21.16
C LEU A 112 -13.59 0.15 21.05
N LYS A 113 -14.02 0.44 19.82
CA LYS A 113 -15.17 1.29 19.57
C LYS A 113 -16.45 0.73 20.19
N ALA A 114 -16.69 -0.58 20.03
CA ALA A 114 -17.86 -1.23 20.61
C ALA A 114 -17.83 -1.19 22.14
N PHE A 115 -16.65 -1.37 22.74
CA PHE A 115 -16.47 -1.29 24.19
C PHE A 115 -16.72 0.12 24.72
N GLU A 116 -16.22 1.15 24.05
CA GLU A 116 -16.48 2.55 24.41
C GLU A 116 -17.95 2.89 24.35
N GLN A 117 -18.67 2.43 23.32
CA GLN A 117 -20.11 2.63 23.21
C GLN A 117 -20.86 1.94 24.36
N LEU A 118 -20.44 0.72 24.72
CA LEU A 118 -21.04 0.01 25.86
C LEU A 118 -20.84 0.77 27.15
N LEU A 119 -19.65 1.33 27.40
CA LEU A 119 -19.38 2.14 28.58
C LEU A 119 -20.23 3.40 28.60
N ASP A 120 -20.41 4.07 27.48
CA ASP A 120 -21.24 5.27 27.39
C ASP A 120 -22.70 4.95 27.71
N GLU A 121 -23.23 3.85 27.17
CA GLU A 121 -24.59 3.41 27.47
C GLU A 121 -24.76 3.01 28.94
N ALA A 122 -23.75 2.39 29.53
CA ALA A 122 -23.79 1.99 30.93
C ALA A 122 -23.71 3.18 31.92
N SER A 123 -23.24 4.34 31.43
CA SER A 123 -23.10 5.56 32.25
C SER A 123 -24.37 6.39 32.36
N ILE A 124 -25.42 6.04 31.63
CA ILE A 124 -26.69 6.78 31.61
C ILE A 124 -27.60 6.40 32.81
#